data_1db94b483dd9abd23cbf2aa11e8ea34c
#
_entry.id   1db94b483dd9abd23cbf2aa11e8ea34c
#
_cell.length_a   1.000
_cell.length_b   1.000
_cell.length_c   1.000
_cell.angle_alpha   90.00
_cell.angle_beta   90.00
_cell.angle_gamma   90.00
#
_symmetry.space_group_name_H-M   'P 1'
#
loop_
_entity.id
_entity.type
_entity.pdbx_description
1 polymer ?
#
loop_
_entity_poly.entity_id
_entity_poly.type
_entity_poly.pdbx_seq_one_letter_code
_entity_poly.pdbx_strand_id
1 'polypeptide(L)'
;MLSTHLALPREGHLQQVYHIFAFLKNKPKRTIAFDPQHPDIEESRFIKCDWYDFYRGAKEPIPGDTPEPRGNVVSTHCFVDADHAGNRVTRRSQSGILLFVNRAPVIWYSKRQNTVETSTFGSEFVAMRVAVELVESLRYKLRMFGVPIEGPTNVFCDNEAVTKNAIFPESTLKKKHNAIAYHRTREAVAAGTIRVTKEDGKTNLADVLTKPLSQTTKDFLCDRFMY
;
A
#
# COMPACT_ATOMS: atom_id res chain seq x y z
N MET A 1 -12.39 -3.94 9.53
CA MET A 1 -13.56 -3.08 9.80
C MET A 1 -14.37 -3.57 11.01
N LEU A 2 -14.81 -4.84 11.10
CA LEU A 2 -15.61 -5.33 12.25
C LEU A 2 -14.91 -5.16 13.59
N SER A 3 -13.59 -5.32 13.65
CA SER A 3 -12.79 -5.12 14.87
C SER A 3 -12.92 -3.73 15.48
N THR A 4 -13.34 -2.72 14.72
CA THR A 4 -13.54 -1.37 15.25
C THR A 4 -14.81 -1.20 16.08
N HIS A 5 -15.69 -2.21 16.10
CA HIS A 5 -16.97 -2.21 16.78
C HIS A 5 -17.02 -3.15 17.99
N LEU A 6 -15.87 -3.70 18.44
CA LEU A 6 -15.79 -4.64 19.55
C LEU A 6 -16.27 -4.06 20.87
N ALA A 7 -16.04 -2.76 21.11
CA ALA A 7 -16.45 -2.11 22.36
C ALA A 7 -17.96 -1.91 22.49
N LEU A 8 -18.67 -1.79 21.36
CA LEU A 8 -20.13 -1.63 21.34
C LEU A 8 -20.72 -2.36 20.12
N PRO A 9 -20.77 -3.70 20.14
CA PRO A 9 -21.30 -4.48 19.04
C PRO A 9 -22.81 -4.30 18.92
N ARG A 10 -23.31 -4.34 17.68
CA ARG A 10 -24.73 -4.31 17.36
C ARG A 10 -25.09 -5.54 16.53
N GLU A 11 -26.37 -5.87 16.45
CA GLU A 11 -26.87 -7.02 15.67
C GLU A 11 -26.38 -7.01 14.21
N GLY A 12 -26.40 -5.85 13.54
CA GLY A 12 -25.86 -5.73 12.17
C GLY A 12 -24.37 -6.07 12.06
N HIS A 13 -23.58 -5.88 13.11
CA HIS A 13 -22.17 -6.32 13.10
C HIS A 13 -22.07 -7.84 13.20
N LEU A 14 -22.95 -8.49 13.97
CA LEU A 14 -23.03 -9.95 14.06
C LEU A 14 -23.45 -10.55 12.72
N GLN A 15 -24.43 -9.95 12.03
CA GLN A 15 -24.81 -10.36 10.66
C GLN A 15 -23.62 -10.31 9.71
N GLN A 16 -22.77 -9.26 9.79
CA GLN A 16 -21.55 -9.19 8.97
C GLN A 16 -20.55 -10.30 9.31
N VAL A 17 -20.46 -10.73 10.55
CA VAL A 17 -19.64 -11.90 10.95
C VAL A 17 -20.18 -13.17 10.25
N TYR A 18 -21.50 -13.38 10.26
CA TYR A 18 -22.09 -14.51 9.56
C TYR A 18 -21.83 -14.47 8.04
N HIS A 19 -21.79 -13.29 7.41
CA HIS A 19 -21.39 -13.16 6.00
C HIS A 19 -19.94 -13.62 5.76
N ILE A 20 -19.02 -13.35 6.69
CA ILE A 20 -17.63 -13.85 6.59
C ILE A 20 -17.62 -15.38 6.65
N PHE A 21 -18.33 -15.99 7.61
CA PHE A 21 -18.40 -17.45 7.70
C PHE A 21 -19.08 -18.08 6.48
N ALA A 22 -20.12 -17.46 5.94
CA ALA A 22 -20.76 -17.89 4.70
C ALA A 22 -19.79 -17.84 3.52
N PHE A 23 -18.98 -16.78 3.42
CA PHE A 23 -17.94 -16.67 2.40
C PHE A 23 -16.90 -17.80 2.53
N LEU A 24 -16.38 -18.04 3.72
CA LEU A 24 -15.42 -19.12 3.99
C LEU A 24 -16.00 -20.51 3.66
N LYS A 25 -17.27 -20.74 4.00
CA LYS A 25 -17.97 -21.98 3.65
C LYS A 25 -18.09 -22.16 2.13
N ASN A 26 -18.35 -21.10 1.39
CA ASN A 26 -18.51 -21.15 -0.07
C ASN A 26 -17.17 -21.22 -0.83
N LYS A 27 -16.08 -20.83 -0.20
CA LYS A 27 -14.71 -20.81 -0.78
C LYS A 27 -13.70 -21.57 0.10
N PRO A 28 -13.96 -22.84 0.48
CA PRO A 28 -13.18 -23.56 1.51
C PRO A 28 -11.76 -23.88 1.09
N LYS A 29 -11.46 -23.85 -0.22
CA LYS A 29 -10.15 -24.17 -0.77
C LYS A 29 -9.35 -22.92 -1.19
N ARG A 30 -9.86 -21.71 -0.93
CA ARG A 30 -9.17 -20.49 -1.32
C ARG A 30 -7.96 -20.28 -0.43
N THR A 31 -6.77 -20.23 -1.04
CA THR A 31 -5.48 -20.13 -0.36
C THR A 31 -4.69 -18.95 -0.90
N ILE A 32 -3.83 -18.36 -0.06
CA ILE A 32 -2.85 -17.38 -0.51
C ILE A 32 -1.71 -18.14 -1.19
N ALA A 33 -1.34 -17.71 -2.39
CA ALA A 33 -0.20 -18.28 -3.10
C ALA A 33 1.07 -17.48 -2.80
N PHE A 34 2.11 -18.16 -2.38
CA PHE A 34 3.46 -17.64 -2.26
C PHE A 34 4.26 -17.99 -3.52
N ASP A 35 3.95 -17.29 -4.63
CA ASP A 35 4.61 -17.48 -5.91
C ASP A 35 5.96 -16.73 -5.91
N PRO A 36 7.10 -17.44 -6.05
CA PRO A 36 8.43 -16.84 -6.06
C PRO A 36 8.80 -16.17 -7.40
N GLN A 37 7.95 -16.25 -8.41
CA GLN A 37 8.24 -15.64 -9.72
C GLN A 37 8.22 -14.12 -9.64
N HIS A 38 9.09 -13.47 -10.44
CA HIS A 38 9.05 -12.03 -10.60
C HIS A 38 7.74 -11.59 -11.27
N PRO A 39 7.13 -10.48 -10.80
CA PRO A 39 5.98 -9.91 -11.49
C PRO A 39 6.42 -9.30 -12.83
N ASP A 40 5.53 -9.35 -13.80
CA ASP A 40 5.70 -8.62 -15.04
C ASP A 40 5.28 -7.17 -14.83
N ILE A 41 6.25 -6.29 -14.62
CA ILE A 41 6.04 -4.86 -14.35
C ILE A 41 6.70 -4.05 -15.44
N GLU A 42 5.91 -3.32 -16.18
CA GLU A 42 6.37 -2.46 -17.26
C GLU A 42 7.14 -1.25 -16.72
N GLU A 43 8.44 -1.19 -16.99
CA GLU A 43 9.34 -0.12 -16.52
C GLU A 43 8.96 1.27 -17.03
N SER A 44 8.35 1.36 -18.21
CA SER A 44 7.88 2.61 -18.82
C SER A 44 6.82 3.34 -18.00
N ARG A 45 6.14 2.65 -17.07
CA ARG A 45 5.15 3.23 -16.17
C ARG A 45 5.76 4.15 -15.09
N PHE A 46 7.08 4.05 -14.86
CA PHE A 46 7.73 4.78 -13.77
C PHE A 46 8.55 5.95 -14.31
N ILE A 47 8.09 7.15 -13.99
CA ILE A 47 8.78 8.39 -14.34
C ILE A 47 9.93 8.62 -13.35
N LYS A 48 11.13 8.85 -13.87
CA LYS A 48 12.31 9.24 -13.08
C LYS A 48 12.46 10.75 -13.13
N CYS A 49 12.55 11.38 -11.96
CA CYS A 49 12.82 12.81 -11.81
C CYS A 49 14.09 13.04 -11.01
N ASP A 50 14.73 14.18 -11.24
CA ASP A 50 15.85 14.63 -10.41
C ASP A 50 15.32 15.31 -9.16
N TRP A 51 15.79 14.86 -8.00
CA TRP A 51 15.38 15.35 -6.68
C TRP A 51 16.46 16.20 -6.01
N TYR A 52 17.57 16.49 -6.70
CA TYR A 52 18.75 17.12 -6.11
C TYR A 52 18.46 18.45 -5.40
N ASP A 53 17.63 19.31 -6.00
CA ASP A 53 17.30 20.62 -5.44
C ASP A 53 16.30 20.60 -4.28
N PHE A 54 15.56 19.49 -4.11
CA PHE A 54 14.48 19.39 -3.11
C PHE A 54 14.84 18.52 -1.90
N TYR A 55 15.51 17.37 -2.14
CA TYR A 55 15.90 16.41 -1.09
C TYR A 55 17.34 15.97 -1.29
N ARG A 56 18.24 16.95 -1.28
CA ARG A 56 19.67 16.73 -1.52
C ARG A 56 20.26 15.70 -0.55
N GLY A 57 20.85 14.65 -1.10
CA GLY A 57 21.49 13.61 -0.31
C GLY A 57 20.54 12.61 0.35
N ALA A 58 19.24 12.64 0.05
CA ALA A 58 18.31 11.60 0.48
C ALA A 58 18.78 10.24 -0.04
N LYS A 59 18.94 9.28 0.88
CA LYS A 59 19.32 7.90 0.59
C LYS A 59 18.57 6.97 1.50
N GLU A 60 18.27 5.77 1.01
CA GLU A 60 17.70 4.73 1.85
C GLU A 60 18.70 4.39 2.98
N PRO A 61 18.29 4.44 4.26
CA PRO A 61 19.16 4.08 5.37
C PRO A 61 19.41 2.57 5.37
N ILE A 62 20.65 2.16 5.10
CA ILE A 62 21.07 0.77 5.17
C ILE A 62 21.98 0.62 6.40
N PRO A 63 21.63 -0.25 7.36
CA PRO A 63 22.47 -0.48 8.53
C PRO A 63 23.86 -1.01 8.16
N GLY A 64 24.89 -0.55 8.87
CA GLY A 64 26.28 -0.95 8.58
C GLY A 64 26.59 -2.42 8.91
N ASP A 65 25.75 -3.07 9.70
CA ASP A 65 25.82 -4.49 10.07
C ASP A 65 24.96 -5.40 9.19
N THR A 66 24.48 -4.88 8.05
CA THR A 66 23.68 -5.65 7.09
C THR A 66 24.50 -6.84 6.56
N PRO A 67 23.98 -8.08 6.63
CA PRO A 67 24.67 -9.25 6.11
C PRO A 67 24.93 -9.16 4.61
N GLU A 68 25.95 -9.83 4.14
CA GLU A 68 26.21 -10.02 2.70
C GLU A 68 24.98 -10.67 2.02
N PRO A 69 24.46 -10.06 0.94
CA PRO A 69 23.29 -10.60 0.25
C PRO A 69 23.57 -11.97 -0.36
N ARG A 70 22.65 -12.92 -0.17
CA ARG A 70 22.74 -14.30 -0.68
C ARG A 70 21.41 -14.74 -1.28
N GLY A 71 21.49 -15.63 -2.26
CA GLY A 71 20.31 -16.19 -2.92
C GLY A 71 19.84 -15.38 -4.11
N ASN A 72 18.59 -15.60 -4.51
CA ASN A 72 17.99 -14.93 -5.66
C ASN A 72 17.57 -13.50 -5.30
N VAL A 73 17.75 -12.59 -6.24
CA VAL A 73 17.26 -11.21 -6.13
C VAL A 73 15.73 -11.23 -6.10
N VAL A 74 15.14 -10.44 -5.22
CA VAL A 74 13.69 -10.28 -5.15
C VAL A 74 13.28 -8.86 -5.51
N SER A 75 12.13 -8.73 -6.15
CA SER A 75 11.45 -7.43 -6.34
C SER A 75 10.39 -7.23 -5.26
N THR A 76 10.12 -5.98 -4.92
CA THR A 76 9.06 -5.63 -3.97
C THR A 76 8.06 -4.68 -4.62
N HIS A 77 6.78 -4.87 -4.32
CA HIS A 77 5.74 -3.97 -4.81
C HIS A 77 4.58 -3.84 -3.81
N CYS A 78 3.87 -2.74 -3.92
CA CYS A 78 2.87 -2.30 -2.97
C CYS A 78 1.68 -1.68 -3.70
N PHE A 79 0.48 -2.14 -3.37
CA PHE A 79 -0.76 -1.48 -3.76
C PHE A 79 -1.29 -0.68 -2.58
N VAL A 80 -1.74 0.56 -2.85
CA VAL A 80 -2.22 1.50 -1.83
C VAL A 80 -3.57 2.06 -2.25
N ASP A 81 -4.49 2.14 -1.29
CA ASP A 81 -5.80 2.79 -1.45
C ASP A 81 -6.27 3.39 -0.12
N ALA A 82 -7.15 4.37 -0.17
CA ALA A 82 -7.91 4.84 0.98
C ALA A 82 -9.35 5.15 0.61
N ASP A 83 -10.31 4.57 1.34
CA ASP A 83 -11.67 5.09 1.27
C ASP A 83 -11.73 6.48 1.93
N HIS A 84 -12.38 7.44 1.28
CA HIS A 84 -12.52 8.76 1.89
C HIS A 84 -13.77 8.82 2.76
N ALA A 85 -13.56 9.08 4.07
CA ALA A 85 -14.63 9.30 5.04
C ALA A 85 -15.69 8.17 5.10
N GLY A 86 -15.29 6.92 4.81
CA GLY A 86 -16.19 5.75 4.74
C GLY A 86 -16.88 5.42 6.04
N ASN A 87 -16.30 5.75 7.18
CA ASN A 87 -17.00 5.62 8.46
C ASN A 87 -18.02 6.75 8.62
N ARG A 88 -19.31 6.43 8.49
CA ARG A 88 -20.41 7.42 8.50
C ARG A 88 -20.55 8.17 9.83
N VAL A 89 -20.11 7.59 10.93
CA VAL A 89 -20.21 8.20 12.27
C VAL A 89 -19.02 9.09 12.56
N THR A 90 -17.80 8.56 12.41
CA THR A 90 -16.57 9.26 12.76
C THR A 90 -15.96 10.03 11.59
N ARG A 91 -16.43 9.81 10.37
CA ARG A 91 -15.92 10.36 9.11
C ARG A 91 -14.44 10.05 8.86
N ARG A 92 -13.89 9.05 9.55
CA ARG A 92 -12.51 8.58 9.34
C ARG A 92 -12.45 7.65 8.13
N SER A 93 -11.37 7.75 7.41
CA SER A 93 -11.04 6.92 6.26
C SER A 93 -10.46 5.57 6.67
N GLN A 94 -10.49 4.60 5.77
CA GLN A 94 -9.82 3.31 5.88
C GLN A 94 -8.62 3.29 4.95
N SER A 95 -7.43 2.99 5.45
CA SER A 95 -6.25 2.72 4.60
C SER A 95 -6.17 1.24 4.29
N GLY A 96 -5.92 0.92 3.02
CA GLY A 96 -5.63 -0.42 2.51
C GLY A 96 -4.24 -0.46 1.89
N ILE A 97 -3.42 -1.42 2.30
CA ILE A 97 -2.06 -1.59 1.77
C ILE A 97 -1.81 -3.08 1.62
N LEU A 98 -1.33 -3.48 0.45
CA LEU A 98 -0.98 -4.85 0.15
C LEU A 98 0.44 -4.89 -0.43
N LEU A 99 1.38 -5.49 0.32
CA LEU A 99 2.78 -5.61 -0.07
C LEU A 99 3.12 -7.03 -0.52
N PHE A 100 3.95 -7.08 -1.55
CA PHE A 100 4.43 -8.31 -2.15
C PHE A 100 5.95 -8.38 -2.15
N VAL A 101 6.47 -9.58 -2.04
CA VAL A 101 7.83 -9.98 -2.44
C VAL A 101 7.66 -10.90 -3.64
N ASN A 102 8.16 -10.48 -4.79
CA ASN A 102 7.84 -11.11 -6.07
C ASN A 102 6.31 -11.15 -6.28
N ARG A 103 5.70 -12.28 -6.57
CA ARG A 103 4.24 -12.42 -6.67
C ARG A 103 3.57 -12.86 -5.36
N ALA A 104 4.34 -13.03 -4.28
CA ALA A 104 3.82 -13.47 -3.00
C ALA A 104 3.34 -12.28 -2.15
N PRO A 105 2.07 -12.20 -1.74
CA PRO A 105 1.60 -11.21 -0.77
C PRO A 105 2.17 -11.54 0.61
N VAL A 106 2.90 -10.60 1.22
CA VAL A 106 3.58 -10.82 2.50
C VAL A 106 3.04 -9.93 3.63
N ILE A 107 2.47 -8.77 3.29
CA ILE A 107 1.83 -7.88 4.26
C ILE A 107 0.52 -7.37 3.67
N TRP A 108 -0.55 -7.49 4.44
CA TRP A 108 -1.84 -6.84 4.18
C TRP A 108 -2.26 -6.01 5.38
N TYR A 109 -2.63 -4.77 5.11
CA TYR A 109 -2.96 -3.81 6.14
C TYR A 109 -4.29 -3.14 5.80
N SER A 110 -5.26 -3.27 6.69
CA SER A 110 -6.56 -2.62 6.58
C SER A 110 -6.90 -2.00 7.92
N LYS A 111 -6.71 -0.68 8.03
CA LYS A 111 -6.91 0.02 9.32
C LYS A 111 -7.52 1.39 9.11
N ARG A 112 -8.45 1.73 10.01
CA ARG A 112 -9.05 3.06 10.07
C ARG A 112 -7.99 4.10 10.45
N GLN A 113 -7.96 5.21 9.70
CA GLN A 113 -7.08 6.33 9.97
C GLN A 113 -7.42 6.99 11.32
N ASN A 114 -6.41 7.50 12.00
CA ASN A 114 -6.60 8.22 13.27
C ASN A 114 -7.06 9.66 13.07
N THR A 115 -6.84 10.23 11.89
CA THR A 115 -7.24 11.57 11.47
C THR A 115 -8.51 11.54 10.63
N VAL A 116 -9.18 12.68 10.54
CA VAL A 116 -10.26 12.93 9.59
C VAL A 116 -9.73 13.88 8.52
N GLU A 117 -9.64 13.36 7.30
CA GLU A 117 -9.14 14.13 6.18
C GLU A 117 -10.28 14.85 5.46
N THR A 118 -10.02 16.07 5.00
CA THR A 118 -11.04 16.91 4.34
C THR A 118 -11.21 16.61 2.86
N SER A 119 -10.41 15.68 2.31
CA SER A 119 -10.45 15.32 0.89
C SER A 119 -9.89 13.91 0.67
N THR A 120 -10.28 13.30 -0.44
CA THR A 120 -9.71 12.04 -0.94
C THR A 120 -8.18 12.11 -1.05
N PHE A 121 -7.65 13.20 -1.59
CA PHE A 121 -6.20 13.46 -1.66
C PHE A 121 -5.50 13.32 -0.29
N GLY A 122 -6.08 13.88 0.77
CA GLY A 122 -5.51 13.79 2.12
C GLY A 122 -5.51 12.37 2.65
N SER A 123 -6.64 11.65 2.55
CA SER A 123 -6.75 10.27 3.00
C SER A 123 -5.80 9.34 2.25
N GLU A 124 -5.63 9.55 0.96
CA GLU A 124 -4.69 8.78 0.13
C GLU A 124 -3.22 9.06 0.52
N PHE A 125 -2.85 10.32 0.77
CA PHE A 125 -1.49 10.62 1.26
C PHE A 125 -1.21 10.03 2.64
N VAL A 126 -2.20 9.99 3.53
CA VAL A 126 -2.06 9.29 4.82
C VAL A 126 -1.82 7.79 4.60
N ALA A 127 -2.55 7.16 3.69
CA ALA A 127 -2.34 5.76 3.34
C ALA A 127 -0.95 5.54 2.71
N MET A 128 -0.54 6.42 1.79
CA MET A 128 0.77 6.37 1.14
C MET A 128 1.91 6.50 2.15
N ARG A 129 1.81 7.40 3.14
CA ARG A 129 2.80 7.50 4.23
C ARG A 129 2.92 6.20 5.02
N VAL A 130 1.80 5.59 5.37
CA VAL A 130 1.81 4.29 6.07
C VAL A 130 2.42 3.20 5.20
N ALA A 131 2.15 3.22 3.89
CA ALA A 131 2.76 2.28 2.94
C ALA A 131 4.29 2.45 2.90
N VAL A 132 4.80 3.69 2.88
CA VAL A 132 6.24 3.96 2.95
C VAL A 132 6.86 3.34 4.20
N GLU A 133 6.26 3.55 5.37
CA GLU A 133 6.75 2.99 6.64
C GLU A 133 6.78 1.45 6.63
N LEU A 134 5.74 0.82 6.06
CA LEU A 134 5.68 -0.65 5.93
C LEU A 134 6.70 -1.17 4.91
N VAL A 135 6.90 -0.47 3.80
CA VAL A 135 7.91 -0.80 2.78
C VAL A 135 9.32 -0.74 3.39
N GLU A 136 9.66 0.33 4.09
CA GLU A 136 10.96 0.46 4.75
C GLU A 136 11.19 -0.66 5.76
N SER A 137 10.18 -0.95 6.58
CA SER A 137 10.25 -2.06 7.54
C SER A 137 10.46 -3.41 6.86
N LEU A 138 9.78 -3.67 5.72
CA LEU A 138 9.95 -4.90 4.95
C LEU A 138 11.37 -4.96 4.34
N ARG A 139 11.81 -3.90 3.67
CA ARG A 139 13.15 -3.83 3.04
C ARG A 139 14.26 -4.00 4.07
N TYR A 140 14.13 -3.35 5.23
CA TYR A 140 15.05 -3.55 6.36
C TYR A 140 15.15 -5.03 6.75
N LYS A 141 14.00 -5.69 6.98
CA LYS A 141 13.97 -7.11 7.37
C LYS A 141 14.57 -8.02 6.30
N LEU A 142 14.24 -7.81 5.03
CA LEU A 142 14.80 -8.59 3.93
C LEU A 142 16.33 -8.45 3.89
N ARG A 143 16.88 -7.24 4.06
CA ARG A 143 18.32 -7.03 4.12
C ARG A 143 18.95 -7.71 5.33
N MET A 144 18.33 -7.61 6.51
CA MET A 144 18.83 -8.30 7.72
C MET A 144 18.78 -9.83 7.59
N PHE A 145 17.96 -10.38 6.70
CA PHE A 145 18.00 -11.79 6.31
C PHE A 145 18.99 -12.09 5.19
N GLY A 146 19.75 -11.11 4.71
CA GLY A 146 20.67 -11.27 3.60
C GLY A 146 20.00 -11.49 2.26
N VAL A 147 18.74 -11.05 2.09
CA VAL A 147 18.00 -11.16 0.82
C VAL A 147 18.35 -9.97 -0.08
N PRO A 148 18.88 -10.19 -1.29
CA PRO A 148 19.14 -9.11 -2.24
C PRO A 148 17.82 -8.55 -2.81
N ILE A 149 17.66 -7.22 -2.78
CA ILE A 149 16.45 -6.53 -3.25
C ILE A 149 16.79 -5.76 -4.53
N GLU A 150 15.98 -5.98 -5.57
CA GLU A 150 16.08 -5.27 -6.84
C GLU A 150 15.48 -3.86 -6.75
N GLY A 151 16.30 -2.83 -6.89
CA GLY A 151 15.86 -1.44 -7.04
C GLY A 151 14.89 -0.91 -5.96
N PRO A 152 14.16 0.14 -6.27
CA PRO A 152 13.10 0.68 -5.41
C PRO A 152 11.86 -0.23 -5.38
N THR A 153 11.09 -0.16 -4.30
CA THR A 153 9.76 -0.80 -4.24
C THR A 153 8.78 -0.09 -5.17
N ASN A 154 8.10 -0.84 -6.03
CA ASN A 154 7.08 -0.32 -6.93
C ASN A 154 5.78 -0.05 -6.17
N VAL A 155 5.30 1.19 -6.15
CA VAL A 155 4.06 1.56 -5.45
C VAL A 155 2.99 1.98 -6.46
N PHE A 156 1.86 1.31 -6.39
CA PHE A 156 0.69 1.50 -7.25
C PHE A 156 -0.40 2.22 -6.48
N CYS A 157 -0.84 3.38 -6.98
CA CYS A 157 -1.88 4.22 -6.39
C CYS A 157 -2.83 4.69 -7.48
N ASP A 158 -4.14 4.60 -7.25
CA ASP A 158 -5.14 4.99 -8.25
C ASP A 158 -5.47 6.50 -8.24
N ASN A 159 -5.00 7.24 -7.25
CA ASN A 159 -5.18 8.68 -7.19
C ASN A 159 -4.10 9.42 -7.96
N GLU A 160 -4.48 9.97 -9.12
CA GLU A 160 -3.55 10.70 -10.00
C GLU A 160 -2.91 11.92 -9.34
N ALA A 161 -3.66 12.66 -8.50
CA ALA A 161 -3.13 13.83 -7.81
C ALA A 161 -2.07 13.44 -6.79
N VAL A 162 -2.26 12.34 -6.04
CA VAL A 162 -1.26 11.80 -5.12
C VAL A 162 -0.04 11.34 -5.87
N THR A 163 -0.22 10.57 -6.96
CA THR A 163 0.87 10.08 -7.80
C THR A 163 1.72 11.23 -8.36
N LYS A 164 1.09 12.25 -8.96
CA LYS A 164 1.80 13.43 -9.49
C LYS A 164 2.56 14.18 -8.40
N ASN A 165 1.95 14.38 -7.24
CA ASN A 165 2.59 15.07 -6.13
C ASN A 165 3.74 14.27 -5.50
N ALA A 166 3.71 12.96 -5.58
CA ALA A 166 4.79 12.09 -5.12
C ALA A 166 5.97 12.04 -6.09
N ILE A 167 5.73 12.13 -7.41
CA ILE A 167 6.74 11.93 -8.46
C ILE A 167 7.45 13.23 -8.84
N PHE A 168 6.69 14.34 -9.00
CA PHE A 168 7.25 15.58 -9.56
C PHE A 168 7.80 16.49 -8.46
N PRO A 169 9.11 16.80 -8.47
CA PRO A 169 9.76 17.65 -7.47
C PRO A 169 9.16 19.06 -7.36
N GLU A 170 8.71 19.65 -8.46
CA GLU A 170 8.15 20.99 -8.52
C GLU A 170 6.71 21.08 -8.01
N SER A 171 6.07 19.93 -7.72
CA SER A 171 4.71 19.95 -7.21
C SER A 171 4.63 20.60 -5.84
N THR A 172 3.60 21.43 -5.63
CA THR A 172 3.43 22.18 -4.39
C THR A 172 2.23 21.70 -3.60
N LEU A 173 2.44 21.50 -2.31
CA LEU A 173 1.37 21.11 -1.40
C LEU A 173 0.47 22.32 -1.06
N LYS A 174 -0.80 22.27 -1.49
CA LYS A 174 -1.79 23.29 -1.18
C LYS A 174 -2.41 23.14 0.23
N LYS A 175 -2.29 21.98 0.85
CA LYS A 175 -2.94 21.64 2.13
C LYS A 175 -1.90 21.42 3.24
N LYS A 176 -1.66 22.42 4.06
CA LYS A 176 -0.61 22.40 5.11
C LYS A 176 -0.71 21.23 6.08
N HIS A 177 -1.91 20.75 6.41
CA HIS A 177 -2.10 19.64 7.36
C HIS A 177 -1.62 18.29 6.82
N ASN A 178 -1.42 18.14 5.51
CA ASN A 178 -0.86 16.93 4.91
C ASN A 178 0.68 16.99 4.76
N ALA A 179 1.33 18.05 5.26
CA ALA A 179 2.76 18.28 5.01
C ALA A 179 3.65 17.08 5.41
N ILE A 180 3.42 16.46 6.56
CA ILE A 180 4.21 15.33 7.03
C ILE A 180 4.08 14.13 6.08
N ALA A 181 2.86 13.76 5.71
CA ALA A 181 2.63 12.65 4.79
C ALA A 181 3.19 12.92 3.39
N TYR A 182 3.03 14.15 2.91
CA TYR A 182 3.56 14.62 1.64
C TYR A 182 5.09 14.55 1.59
N HIS A 183 5.78 15.18 2.54
CA HIS A 183 7.24 15.18 2.57
C HIS A 183 7.83 13.80 2.80
N ARG A 184 7.23 13.00 3.69
CA ARG A 184 7.67 11.63 3.97
C ARG A 184 7.65 10.74 2.72
N THR A 185 6.59 10.84 1.92
CA THR A 185 6.48 10.08 0.66
C THR A 185 7.54 10.52 -0.34
N ARG A 186 7.70 11.83 -0.53
CA ARG A 186 8.64 12.42 -1.49
C ARG A 186 10.10 12.12 -1.12
N GLU A 187 10.43 12.19 0.15
CA GLU A 187 11.74 11.81 0.67
C GLU A 187 12.07 10.35 0.34
N ALA A 188 11.11 9.43 0.51
CA ALA A 188 11.30 8.03 0.15
C ALA A 188 11.45 7.80 -1.37
N VAL A 189 10.79 8.62 -2.20
CA VAL A 189 11.00 8.61 -3.67
C VAL A 189 12.39 9.15 -4.01
N ALA A 190 12.78 10.29 -3.44
CA ALA A 190 14.09 10.90 -3.65
C ALA A 190 15.24 9.99 -3.19
N ALA A 191 15.03 9.25 -2.10
CA ALA A 191 15.99 8.28 -1.58
C ALA A 191 16.09 7.00 -2.42
N GLY A 192 15.23 6.80 -3.42
CA GLY A 192 15.16 5.57 -4.20
C GLY A 192 14.66 4.35 -3.40
N THR A 193 14.00 4.57 -2.28
CA THR A 193 13.36 3.49 -1.48
C THR A 193 12.10 2.98 -2.17
N ILE A 194 11.32 3.90 -2.73
CA ILE A 194 10.11 3.61 -3.49
C ILE A 194 10.13 4.34 -4.83
N ARG A 195 9.34 3.85 -5.77
CA ARG A 195 8.91 4.58 -6.96
C ARG A 195 7.41 4.42 -7.15
N VAL A 196 6.74 5.49 -7.52
CA VAL A 196 5.27 5.54 -7.54
C VAL A 196 4.79 5.59 -8.99
N THR A 197 3.70 4.89 -9.26
CA THR A 197 2.99 4.98 -10.54
C THR A 197 1.49 4.94 -10.33
N LYS A 198 0.75 5.47 -11.32
CA LYS A 198 -0.70 5.38 -11.32
C LYS A 198 -1.17 3.96 -11.66
N GLU A 199 -2.13 3.46 -10.90
CA GLU A 199 -2.86 2.23 -11.18
C GLU A 199 -4.29 2.57 -11.66
N ASP A 200 -4.89 1.70 -12.47
CA ASP A 200 -6.31 1.81 -12.77
C ASP A 200 -7.12 1.42 -11.52
N GLY A 201 -8.13 2.22 -11.16
CA GLY A 201 -8.97 1.94 -10.00
C GLY A 201 -9.74 0.61 -10.08
N LYS A 202 -9.88 0.02 -11.26
CA LYS A 202 -10.50 -1.31 -11.41
C LYS A 202 -9.54 -2.46 -11.12
N THR A 203 -8.23 -2.20 -11.13
CA THR A 203 -7.17 -3.19 -10.95
C THR A 203 -6.36 -2.99 -9.68
N ASN A 204 -6.64 -1.93 -8.91
CA ASN A 204 -5.97 -1.68 -7.64
C ASN A 204 -6.32 -2.77 -6.61
N LEU A 205 -5.36 -3.64 -6.30
CA LEU A 205 -5.55 -4.77 -5.37
C LEU A 205 -5.87 -4.31 -3.93
N ALA A 206 -5.50 -3.09 -3.56
CA ALA A 206 -5.76 -2.56 -2.22
C ALA A 206 -7.26 -2.26 -1.98
N ASP A 207 -8.08 -2.16 -3.02
CA ASP A 207 -9.54 -1.96 -2.92
C ASP A 207 -10.23 -3.03 -2.08
N VAL A 208 -9.73 -4.27 -2.12
CA VAL A 208 -10.28 -5.37 -1.29
C VAL A 208 -10.14 -5.12 0.22
N LEU A 209 -9.26 -4.19 0.61
CA LEU A 209 -8.96 -3.86 2.00
C LEU A 209 -9.67 -2.60 2.49
N THR A 210 -10.27 -1.82 1.60
CA THR A 210 -10.85 -0.50 1.91
C THR A 210 -12.35 -0.42 1.66
N LYS A 211 -12.86 -1.09 0.63
CA LYS A 211 -14.22 -0.91 0.11
C LYS A 211 -15.04 -2.20 0.17
N PRO A 212 -16.36 -2.13 0.44
CA PRO A 212 -17.27 -3.24 0.17
C PRO A 212 -17.40 -3.40 -1.35
N LEU A 213 -16.89 -4.50 -1.88
CA LEU A 213 -16.90 -4.80 -3.31
C LEU A 213 -18.01 -5.80 -3.67
N SER A 214 -18.50 -5.72 -4.91
CA SER A 214 -19.33 -6.78 -5.48
C SER A 214 -18.56 -8.11 -5.49
N GLN A 215 -19.29 -9.25 -5.48
CA GLN A 215 -18.66 -10.57 -5.51
C GLN A 215 -17.75 -10.71 -6.73
N THR A 216 -18.20 -10.31 -7.91
CA THR A 216 -17.45 -10.37 -9.16
C THR A 216 -16.16 -9.56 -9.10
N THR A 217 -16.23 -8.31 -8.62
CA THR A 217 -15.02 -7.46 -8.49
C THR A 217 -14.05 -8.04 -7.47
N LYS A 218 -14.56 -8.51 -6.34
CA LYS A 218 -13.73 -9.13 -5.30
C LYS A 218 -13.03 -10.38 -5.83
N ASP A 219 -13.72 -11.27 -6.51
CA ASP A 219 -13.12 -12.47 -7.09
C ASP A 219 -12.07 -12.09 -8.14
N PHE A 220 -12.36 -11.14 -9.03
CA PHE A 220 -11.41 -10.65 -10.03
C PHE A 220 -10.10 -10.11 -9.42
N LEU A 221 -10.18 -9.35 -8.33
CA LEU A 221 -8.99 -8.80 -7.67
C LEU A 221 -8.24 -9.88 -6.85
N CYS A 222 -8.98 -10.70 -6.11
CA CYS A 222 -8.39 -11.73 -5.27
C CYS A 222 -7.73 -12.85 -6.07
N ASP A 223 -8.25 -13.22 -7.24
CA ASP A 223 -7.70 -14.28 -8.09
C ASP A 223 -6.28 -13.96 -8.62
N ARG A 224 -5.81 -12.72 -8.43
CA ARG A 224 -4.44 -12.31 -8.77
C ARG A 224 -3.38 -12.72 -7.75
N PHE A 225 -3.79 -13.07 -6.52
CA PHE A 225 -2.87 -13.45 -5.44
C PHE A 225 -3.41 -14.57 -4.54
N MET A 226 -4.56 -15.12 -4.87
CA MET A 226 -5.20 -16.24 -4.18
C MET A 226 -5.62 -17.31 -5.19
N TYR A 227 -5.58 -18.57 -4.79
CA TYR A 227 -6.00 -19.71 -5.59
C TYR A 227 -7.12 -20.48 -4.89
#